data_8fde30636805625a39b77d0228c72894
#
_entry.id   8fde30636805625a39b77d0228c72894
#
_cell.length_a   1.000
_cell.length_b   1.000
_cell.length_c   1.000
_cell.angle_alpha   90.00
_cell.angle_beta   90.00
_cell.angle_gamma   90.00
#
_symmetry.space_group_name_H-M   'P 1'
#
loop_
_entity.id
_entity.type
_entity.pdbx_description
1 polymer ?
#
loop_
_entity_poly.entity_id
_entity_poly.type
_entity_poly.pdbx_seq_one_letter_code
_entity_poly.pdbx_strand_id
1 'polypeptide(L)'
;MKNKNELKTIMRTHKEQTKDMALPIFLGYDDNNQPLIVDLTKVGHILVGGQTAQGKTNILHAFAQSIYYAPRKVFEGCFVIYIDPKGMDGSRPYFDTYLTTMEEICEALEMLCDNIKILMSNPNLSFPPNMGLIDDFDFLVMYKKEFMDMLVYIAERGHLVGVHIVAASRHLVWKVFSSRLKANIPTRICFRVCDKYESRLVLDTPDATSLSRQGEMFFSHNLKLTKLQTINVIDNNGEENL
;
A
#
# COMPACT_ATOMS: atom_id res chain seq x y z
N MET A 1 -2.54 10.92 -23.81
CA MET A 1 -3.55 10.08 -23.17
C MET A 1 -2.89 8.74 -22.88
N LYS A 2 -2.46 8.48 -21.63
CA LYS A 2 -1.93 7.19 -21.22
C LYS A 2 -3.10 6.22 -21.10
N ASN A 3 -2.91 5.02 -21.61
CA ASN A 3 -3.94 4.04 -21.94
C ASN A 3 -4.62 3.50 -20.66
N LYS A 4 -5.94 3.60 -20.50
CA LYS A 4 -6.77 3.04 -19.41
C LYS A 4 -6.45 1.57 -19.04
N ASN A 5 -5.86 0.83 -19.98
CA ASN A 5 -5.52 -0.58 -19.84
C ASN A 5 -4.02 -0.84 -19.61
N GLU A 6 -3.22 0.19 -19.27
CA GLU A 6 -1.77 0.02 -19.16
C GLU A 6 -1.41 -1.01 -18.09
N LEU A 7 -1.96 -0.87 -16.86
CA LEU A 7 -1.68 -1.80 -15.76
C LEU A 7 -2.17 -3.23 -16.07
N LYS A 8 -3.37 -3.36 -16.62
CA LYS A 8 -3.90 -4.67 -17.06
C LYS A 8 -2.99 -5.33 -18.09
N THR A 9 -2.45 -4.54 -19.02
CA THR A 9 -1.50 -5.01 -20.02
C THR A 9 -0.18 -5.42 -19.38
N ILE A 10 0.36 -4.62 -18.46
CA ILE A 10 1.59 -4.93 -17.71
C ILE A 10 1.43 -6.28 -17.00
N MET A 11 0.38 -6.45 -16.19
CA MET A 11 0.16 -7.67 -15.41
C MET A 11 -0.03 -8.91 -16.30
N ARG A 12 -0.69 -8.77 -17.47
CA ARG A 12 -0.85 -9.85 -18.46
C ARG A 12 0.45 -10.20 -19.17
N THR A 13 1.24 -9.20 -19.55
CA THR A 13 2.53 -9.41 -20.23
C THR A 13 3.54 -10.10 -19.31
N HIS A 14 3.52 -9.76 -18.02
CA HIS A 14 4.45 -10.30 -17.01
C HIS A 14 3.86 -11.48 -16.21
N LYS A 15 2.84 -12.18 -16.74
CA LYS A 15 2.17 -13.29 -16.04
C LYS A 15 3.13 -14.42 -15.63
N GLU A 16 4.16 -14.71 -16.42
CA GLU A 16 5.16 -15.72 -16.05
C GLU A 16 6.04 -15.29 -14.87
N GLN A 17 6.36 -14.01 -14.77
CA GLN A 17 7.08 -13.45 -13.63
C GLN A 17 6.23 -13.46 -12.35
N THR A 18 4.92 -13.25 -12.49
CA THR A 18 4.00 -13.09 -11.34
C THR A 18 3.30 -14.39 -10.93
N LYS A 19 3.41 -15.47 -11.69
CA LYS A 19 2.67 -16.73 -11.47
C LYS A 19 2.91 -17.39 -10.10
N ASP A 20 4.10 -17.18 -9.52
CA ASP A 20 4.50 -17.75 -8.23
C ASP A 20 4.48 -16.69 -7.10
N MET A 21 4.00 -15.47 -7.39
CA MET A 21 3.80 -14.41 -6.41
C MET A 21 2.44 -14.56 -5.77
N ALA A 22 2.37 -14.46 -4.44
CA ALA A 22 1.12 -14.55 -3.71
C ALA A 22 0.34 -13.22 -3.75
N LEU A 23 1.04 -12.08 -3.67
CA LEU A 23 0.46 -10.74 -3.77
C LEU A 23 1.31 -9.86 -4.70
N PRO A 24 1.23 -10.05 -6.04
CA PRO A 24 2.01 -9.25 -6.98
C PRO A 24 1.48 -7.81 -7.05
N ILE A 25 2.35 -6.85 -6.79
CA ILE A 25 2.05 -5.42 -6.89
C ILE A 25 3.02 -4.74 -7.86
N PHE A 26 2.48 -3.93 -8.76
CA PHE A 26 3.25 -3.10 -9.67
C PHE A 26 3.58 -1.78 -8.99
N LEU A 27 4.87 -1.49 -8.86
CA LEU A 27 5.36 -0.26 -8.26
C LEU A 27 5.46 0.89 -9.28
N GLY A 28 6.05 0.62 -10.43
CA GLY A 28 6.33 1.63 -11.45
C GLY A 28 7.40 1.16 -12.42
N TYR A 29 7.90 2.10 -13.21
CA TYR A 29 9.02 1.90 -14.12
C TYR A 29 10.30 2.50 -13.53
N ASP A 30 11.40 1.81 -13.71
CA ASP A 30 12.73 2.33 -13.39
C ASP A 30 13.25 3.30 -14.47
N ASP A 31 14.45 3.85 -14.28
CA ASP A 31 15.10 4.77 -15.22
C ASP A 31 15.39 4.12 -16.60
N ASN A 32 15.41 2.78 -16.68
CA ASN A 32 15.56 2.02 -17.92
C ASN A 32 14.20 1.66 -18.55
N ASN A 33 13.11 2.24 -18.04
CA ASN A 33 11.73 1.94 -18.45
C ASN A 33 11.35 0.46 -18.28
N GLN A 34 11.95 -0.24 -17.29
CA GLN A 34 11.59 -1.60 -16.95
C GLN A 34 10.56 -1.59 -15.81
N PRO A 35 9.47 -2.37 -15.92
CA PRO A 35 8.46 -2.46 -14.88
C PRO A 35 8.99 -3.20 -13.66
N LEU A 36 8.83 -2.63 -12.48
CA LEU A 36 9.12 -3.28 -11.22
C LEU A 36 7.83 -3.84 -10.61
N ILE A 37 7.73 -5.16 -10.59
CA ILE A 37 6.65 -5.90 -9.93
C ILE A 37 7.29 -6.70 -8.80
N VAL A 38 6.72 -6.60 -7.60
CA VAL A 38 7.20 -7.31 -6.42
C VAL A 38 6.06 -8.08 -5.76
N ASP A 39 6.41 -9.13 -5.01
CA ASP A 39 5.46 -9.84 -4.17
C ASP A 39 5.37 -9.14 -2.80
N LEU A 40 4.20 -8.58 -2.47
CA LEU A 40 3.99 -7.90 -1.19
C LEU A 40 4.26 -8.81 0.00
N THR A 41 4.02 -10.12 -0.11
CA THR A 41 4.31 -11.07 0.96
C THR A 41 5.80 -11.19 1.27
N LYS A 42 6.67 -10.88 0.30
CA LYS A 42 8.13 -10.91 0.46
C LYS A 42 8.71 -9.58 0.90
N VAL A 43 8.10 -8.47 0.46
CA VAL A 43 8.56 -7.13 0.86
C VAL A 43 7.90 -6.66 2.17
N GLY A 44 6.87 -7.35 2.62
CA GLY A 44 6.16 -7.07 3.86
C GLY A 44 5.24 -5.85 3.78
N HIS A 45 4.95 -5.27 4.93
CA HIS A 45 4.15 -4.05 5.00
C HIS A 45 4.87 -2.87 4.35
N ILE A 46 4.11 -1.89 3.83
CA ILE A 46 4.68 -0.70 3.18
C ILE A 46 4.14 0.58 3.84
N LEU A 47 5.04 1.50 4.20
CA LEU A 47 4.69 2.88 4.51
C LEU A 47 4.88 3.76 3.28
N VAL A 48 3.86 4.57 2.98
CA VAL A 48 3.87 5.50 1.85
C VAL A 48 3.79 6.93 2.36
N GLY A 49 4.78 7.73 2.03
CA GLY A 49 4.82 9.15 2.38
C GLY A 49 4.91 10.06 1.16
N GLY A 50 4.56 11.33 1.32
CA GLY A 50 4.70 12.35 0.27
C GLY A 50 3.64 13.43 0.35
N GLN A 51 3.89 14.55 -0.33
CA GLN A 51 2.96 15.67 -0.40
C GLN A 51 1.63 15.30 -1.04
N THR A 52 0.62 16.14 -0.82
CA THR A 52 -0.69 16.03 -1.49
C THR A 52 -0.52 16.05 -3.01
N ALA A 53 -1.34 15.29 -3.71
CA ALA A 53 -1.38 15.17 -5.17
C ALA A 53 -0.08 14.62 -5.82
N GLN A 54 0.82 13.97 -5.06
CA GLN A 54 2.05 13.39 -5.63
C GLN A 54 1.88 11.93 -6.09
N GLY A 55 0.77 11.25 -5.77
CA GLY A 55 0.47 9.90 -6.27
C GLY A 55 0.23 8.84 -5.19
N LYS A 56 0.09 9.21 -3.90
CA LYS A 56 -0.13 8.24 -2.81
C LYS A 56 -1.40 7.41 -3.00
N THR A 57 -2.54 8.05 -3.13
CA THR A 57 -3.82 7.38 -3.42
C THR A 57 -3.73 6.54 -4.69
N ASN A 58 -3.13 7.09 -5.75
CA ASN A 58 -2.96 6.39 -7.02
C ASN A 58 -2.13 5.10 -6.89
N ILE A 59 -1.07 5.08 -6.07
CA ILE A 59 -0.27 3.84 -5.87
C ILE A 59 -1.06 2.78 -5.08
N LEU A 60 -1.90 3.17 -4.13
CA LEU A 60 -2.79 2.22 -3.44
C LEU A 60 -3.76 1.56 -4.42
N HIS A 61 -4.39 2.35 -5.30
CA HIS A 61 -5.24 1.82 -6.37
C HIS A 61 -4.47 0.94 -7.34
N ALA A 62 -3.24 1.30 -7.70
CA ALA A 62 -2.38 0.48 -8.56
C ALA A 62 -2.08 -0.89 -7.93
N PHE A 63 -1.89 -0.96 -6.62
CA PHE A 63 -1.68 -2.22 -5.90
C PHE A 63 -2.93 -3.10 -5.91
N ALA A 64 -4.10 -2.55 -5.61
CA ALA A 64 -5.37 -3.28 -5.69
C ALA A 64 -5.64 -3.80 -7.10
N GLN A 65 -5.48 -2.94 -8.12
CA GLN A 65 -5.65 -3.34 -9.52
C GLN A 65 -4.60 -4.38 -9.96
N SER A 66 -3.39 -4.35 -9.41
CA SER A 66 -2.37 -5.36 -9.70
C SER A 66 -2.84 -6.75 -9.30
N ILE A 67 -3.42 -6.88 -8.10
CA ILE A 67 -4.02 -8.13 -7.62
C ILE A 67 -5.22 -8.52 -8.49
N TYR A 68 -6.12 -7.57 -8.78
CA TYR A 68 -7.32 -7.79 -9.57
C TYR A 68 -7.01 -8.30 -10.99
N TYR A 69 -5.92 -7.83 -11.62
CA TYR A 69 -5.50 -8.27 -12.96
C TYR A 69 -4.48 -9.41 -12.96
N ALA A 70 -4.04 -9.84 -11.78
CA ALA A 70 -3.14 -10.99 -11.66
C ALA A 70 -3.78 -12.30 -12.15
N PRO A 71 -2.99 -13.34 -12.49
CA PRO A 71 -3.52 -14.65 -12.86
C PRO A 71 -4.47 -15.20 -11.77
N ARG A 72 -5.58 -15.85 -12.18
CA ARG A 72 -6.63 -16.35 -11.25
C ARG A 72 -6.12 -17.14 -10.06
N LYS A 73 -5.04 -17.91 -10.20
CA LYS A 73 -4.43 -18.66 -9.09
C LYS A 73 -3.94 -17.76 -7.94
N VAL A 74 -3.55 -16.53 -8.27
CA VAL A 74 -3.13 -15.53 -7.26
C VAL A 74 -4.35 -14.89 -6.59
N PHE A 75 -5.42 -14.70 -7.36
CA PHE A 75 -6.64 -14.01 -6.89
C PHE A 75 -7.57 -14.91 -6.04
N GLU A 76 -7.49 -16.25 -6.16
CA GLU A 76 -8.35 -17.15 -5.40
C GLU A 76 -8.03 -17.06 -3.90
N GLY A 77 -8.88 -16.30 -3.19
CA GLY A 77 -8.85 -16.16 -1.73
C GLY A 77 -8.09 -14.94 -1.18
N CYS A 78 -7.41 -14.14 -2.01
CA CYS A 78 -6.87 -12.87 -1.55
C CYS A 78 -8.03 -11.87 -1.32
N PHE A 79 -7.98 -11.15 -0.20
CA PHE A 79 -8.98 -10.16 0.15
C PHE A 79 -8.33 -8.77 0.23
N VAL A 80 -8.89 -7.80 -0.51
CA VAL A 80 -8.40 -6.42 -0.58
C VAL A 80 -9.37 -5.49 0.14
N ILE A 81 -8.94 -4.96 1.27
CA ILE A 81 -9.69 -3.96 2.05
C ILE A 81 -9.09 -2.58 1.75
N TYR A 82 -9.95 -1.63 1.38
CA TYR A 82 -9.56 -0.25 1.22
C TYR A 82 -10.19 0.61 2.31
N ILE A 83 -9.37 1.31 3.06
CA ILE A 83 -9.76 2.21 4.15
C ILE A 83 -9.49 3.65 3.71
N ASP A 84 -10.57 4.41 3.54
CA ASP A 84 -10.56 5.82 3.17
C ASP A 84 -11.37 6.63 4.18
N PRO A 85 -10.74 7.11 5.27
CA PRO A 85 -11.44 7.81 6.33
C PRO A 85 -12.03 9.17 5.92
N LYS A 86 -11.78 9.61 4.69
CA LYS A 86 -12.35 10.84 4.14
C LYS A 86 -13.48 10.60 3.14
N GLY A 87 -13.64 9.35 2.67
CA GLY A 87 -14.67 8.98 1.72
C GLY A 87 -14.54 9.65 0.35
N MET A 88 -13.31 9.97 -0.07
CA MET A 88 -13.06 10.75 -1.29
C MET A 88 -12.96 9.89 -2.56
N ASP A 89 -12.56 8.62 -2.42
CA ASP A 89 -12.22 7.77 -3.58
C ASP A 89 -13.40 6.97 -4.13
N GLY A 90 -14.36 6.63 -3.29
CA GLY A 90 -15.49 5.76 -3.63
C GLY A 90 -15.09 4.28 -3.79
N SER A 91 -16.10 3.40 -3.74
CA SER A 91 -15.89 1.96 -3.94
C SER A 91 -15.48 1.66 -5.39
N ARG A 92 -14.67 0.62 -5.57
CA ARG A 92 -14.17 0.17 -6.88
C ARG A 92 -14.26 -1.35 -6.98
N PRO A 93 -14.39 -1.93 -8.19
CA PRO A 93 -14.56 -3.38 -8.38
C PRO A 93 -13.33 -4.21 -7.99
N TYR A 94 -12.18 -3.57 -7.74
CA TYR A 94 -10.96 -4.22 -7.26
C TYR A 94 -10.76 -4.09 -5.74
N PHE A 95 -11.76 -3.59 -5.00
CA PHE A 95 -11.83 -3.64 -3.54
C PHE A 95 -12.92 -4.63 -3.14
N ASP A 96 -12.57 -5.61 -2.30
CA ASP A 96 -13.56 -6.51 -1.70
C ASP A 96 -14.37 -5.80 -0.61
N THR A 97 -13.73 -4.85 0.08
CA THR A 97 -14.36 -4.00 1.10
C THR A 97 -13.82 -2.59 1.00
N TYR A 98 -14.74 -1.60 1.09
CA TYR A 98 -14.43 -0.18 1.13
C TYR A 98 -15.03 0.42 2.41
N LEU A 99 -14.18 0.97 3.28
CA LEU A 99 -14.53 1.48 4.60
C LEU A 99 -14.25 2.97 4.71
N THR A 100 -15.22 3.74 5.18
CA THR A 100 -15.12 5.20 5.27
C THR A 100 -15.47 5.76 6.65
N THR A 101 -16.35 5.11 7.39
CA THR A 101 -16.75 5.60 8.72
C THR A 101 -15.76 5.14 9.78
N MET A 102 -15.57 5.95 10.82
CA MET A 102 -14.65 5.61 11.90
C MET A 102 -15.07 4.38 12.69
N GLU A 103 -16.39 4.11 12.77
CA GLU A 103 -16.95 2.92 13.41
C GLU A 103 -16.56 1.67 12.62
N GLU A 104 -16.88 1.61 11.33
CA GLU A 104 -16.52 0.48 10.45
C GLU A 104 -15.01 0.21 10.43
N ILE A 105 -14.21 1.28 10.36
CA ILE A 105 -12.75 1.18 10.35
C ILE A 105 -12.23 0.61 11.67
N CYS A 106 -12.77 1.07 12.80
CA CYS A 106 -12.39 0.58 14.13
C CYS A 106 -12.72 -0.91 14.26
N GLU A 107 -13.95 -1.29 13.96
CA GLU A 107 -14.42 -2.68 13.99
C GLU A 107 -13.57 -3.59 13.09
N ALA A 108 -13.27 -3.15 11.87
CA ALA A 108 -12.47 -3.91 10.92
C ALA A 108 -11.02 -4.11 11.41
N LEU A 109 -10.39 -3.09 11.98
CA LEU A 109 -9.02 -3.19 12.51
C LEU A 109 -8.96 -4.03 13.80
N GLU A 110 -9.97 -3.92 14.67
CA GLU A 110 -10.10 -4.77 15.86
C GLU A 110 -10.29 -6.25 15.45
N MET A 111 -11.20 -6.51 14.53
CA MET A 111 -11.43 -7.87 13.99
C MET A 111 -10.16 -8.42 13.33
N LEU A 112 -9.41 -7.60 12.62
CA LEU A 112 -8.15 -8.00 12.00
C LEU A 112 -7.10 -8.36 13.07
N CYS A 113 -6.99 -7.60 14.15
CA CYS A 113 -6.12 -7.90 15.28
C CYS A 113 -6.51 -9.22 15.96
N ASP A 114 -7.80 -9.48 16.13
CA ASP A 114 -8.29 -10.72 16.74
C ASP A 114 -8.07 -11.94 15.82
N ASN A 115 -8.29 -11.79 14.52
CA ASN A 115 -7.96 -12.83 13.55
C ASN A 115 -6.47 -13.17 13.56
N ILE A 116 -5.58 -12.19 13.65
CA ILE A 116 -4.14 -12.43 13.80
C ILE A 116 -3.85 -13.24 15.06
N LYS A 117 -4.47 -12.92 16.21
CA LYS A 117 -4.30 -13.69 17.46
C LYS A 117 -4.75 -15.15 17.31
N ILE A 118 -5.93 -15.35 16.70
CA ILE A 118 -6.50 -16.69 16.45
C ILE A 118 -5.56 -17.51 15.56
N LEU A 119 -5.08 -16.93 14.45
CA LEU A 119 -4.18 -17.62 13.51
C LEU A 119 -2.82 -17.97 14.15
N MET A 120 -2.25 -17.03 14.92
CA MET A 120 -1.00 -17.31 15.65
C MET A 120 -1.14 -18.41 16.69
N SER A 121 -2.32 -18.54 17.31
CA SER A 121 -2.62 -19.58 18.30
C SER A 121 -2.93 -20.95 17.67
N ASN A 122 -3.20 -20.99 16.37
CA ASN A 122 -3.61 -22.18 15.64
C ASN A 122 -2.77 -22.39 14.36
N PRO A 123 -1.53 -22.87 14.46
CA PRO A 123 -0.61 -22.98 13.30
C PRO A 123 -1.11 -23.85 12.14
N ASN A 124 -2.12 -24.69 12.40
CA ASN A 124 -2.74 -25.54 11.37
C ASN A 124 -3.79 -24.81 10.52
N LEU A 125 -4.20 -23.61 10.93
CA LEU A 125 -5.06 -22.74 10.12
C LEU A 125 -4.18 -21.93 9.18
N SER A 126 -4.51 -21.97 7.91
CA SER A 126 -3.91 -21.07 6.91
C SER A 126 -5.01 -20.36 6.17
N PHE A 127 -4.81 -19.07 5.94
CA PHE A 127 -5.68 -18.26 5.10
C PHE A 127 -4.89 -17.70 3.93
N PRO A 128 -5.55 -17.44 2.79
CA PRO A 128 -4.92 -16.71 1.72
C PRO A 128 -4.41 -15.34 2.21
N PRO A 129 -3.32 -14.83 1.65
CA PRO A 129 -2.80 -13.54 2.08
C PRO A 129 -3.79 -12.42 1.76
N ASN A 130 -3.93 -11.47 2.70
CA ASN A 130 -4.83 -10.33 2.60
C ASN A 130 -4.06 -9.03 2.56
N MET A 131 -4.61 -8.04 1.84
CA MET A 131 -4.03 -6.72 1.69
C MET A 131 -4.98 -5.64 2.22
N GLY A 132 -4.55 -4.94 3.28
CA GLY A 132 -5.19 -3.72 3.77
C GLY A 132 -4.50 -2.49 3.16
N LEU A 133 -5.24 -1.67 2.45
CA LEU A 133 -4.80 -0.40 1.89
C LEU A 133 -5.43 0.72 2.72
N ILE A 134 -4.60 1.54 3.34
CA ILE A 134 -5.05 2.61 4.24
C ILE A 134 -4.60 3.94 3.67
N ASP A 135 -5.53 4.72 3.14
CA ASP A 135 -5.22 6.09 2.72
C ASP A 135 -5.37 7.05 3.91
N ASP A 136 -4.57 8.12 3.91
CA ASP A 136 -4.56 9.14 4.97
C ASP A 136 -4.56 8.54 6.40
N PHE A 137 -3.73 7.50 6.66
CA PHE A 137 -3.70 6.84 7.97
C PHE A 137 -3.34 7.80 9.13
N ASP A 138 -2.70 8.93 8.84
CA ASP A 138 -2.48 10.02 9.78
C ASP A 138 -3.79 10.54 10.37
N PHE A 139 -4.87 10.58 9.59
CA PHE A 139 -6.18 10.99 10.07
C PHE A 139 -6.69 10.04 11.16
N LEU A 140 -6.55 8.71 10.97
CA LEU A 140 -6.93 7.70 11.95
C LEU A 140 -6.14 7.87 13.26
N VAL A 141 -4.82 7.97 13.14
CA VAL A 141 -3.91 8.11 14.30
C VAL A 141 -4.14 9.40 15.07
N MET A 142 -4.52 10.49 14.38
CA MET A 142 -4.85 11.76 15.02
C MET A 142 -6.23 11.72 15.68
N TYR A 143 -7.15 10.95 15.16
CA TYR A 143 -8.49 10.79 15.70
C TYR A 143 -8.48 10.03 17.03
N LYS A 144 -7.75 8.90 17.10
CA LYS A 144 -7.70 8.04 18.27
C LYS A 144 -6.35 7.34 18.39
N LYS A 145 -5.75 7.35 19.57
CA LYS A 145 -4.43 6.76 19.82
C LYS A 145 -4.44 5.24 19.57
N GLU A 146 -5.53 4.58 19.87
CA GLU A 146 -5.72 3.14 19.72
C GLU A 146 -5.49 2.66 18.29
N PHE A 147 -5.77 3.50 17.28
CA PHE A 147 -5.46 3.17 15.89
C PHE A 147 -3.97 2.96 15.65
N MET A 148 -3.10 3.76 16.29
CA MET A 148 -1.66 3.53 16.19
C MET A 148 -1.26 2.21 16.82
N ASP A 149 -1.82 1.86 17.97
CA ASP A 149 -1.51 0.60 18.66
C ASP A 149 -1.97 -0.62 17.83
N MET A 150 -3.15 -0.55 17.20
CA MET A 150 -3.64 -1.58 16.27
C MET A 150 -2.73 -1.70 15.03
N LEU A 151 -2.37 -0.58 14.39
CA LEU A 151 -1.49 -0.59 13.21
C LEU A 151 -0.11 -1.16 13.55
N VAL A 152 0.45 -0.82 14.70
CA VAL A 152 1.71 -1.39 15.17
C VAL A 152 1.57 -2.89 15.43
N TYR A 153 0.48 -3.33 16.08
CA TYR A 153 0.21 -4.74 16.33
C TYR A 153 0.12 -5.55 15.02
N ILE A 154 -0.61 -5.01 14.04
CA ILE A 154 -0.71 -5.63 12.71
C ILE A 154 0.65 -5.67 12.02
N ALA A 155 1.44 -4.59 12.09
CA ALA A 155 2.76 -4.52 11.51
C ALA A 155 3.75 -5.49 12.14
N GLU A 156 3.65 -5.72 13.47
CA GLU A 156 4.51 -6.67 14.19
C GLU A 156 4.20 -8.14 13.87
N ARG A 157 2.94 -8.49 13.61
CA ARG A 157 2.47 -9.88 13.59
C ARG A 157 1.74 -10.30 12.32
N GLY A 158 1.13 -9.36 11.60
CA GLY A 158 0.27 -9.64 10.46
C GLY A 158 0.98 -10.45 9.38
N HIS A 159 2.21 -10.07 9.04
CA HIS A 159 2.99 -10.76 8.00
C HIS A 159 3.24 -12.25 8.28
N LEU A 160 3.25 -12.65 9.56
CA LEU A 160 3.44 -14.04 9.97
C LEU A 160 2.23 -14.94 9.62
N VAL A 161 1.07 -14.34 9.45
CA VAL A 161 -0.20 -15.01 9.17
C VAL A 161 -0.84 -14.56 7.85
N GLY A 162 -0.05 -13.95 6.96
CA GLY A 162 -0.50 -13.56 5.62
C GLY A 162 -1.29 -12.25 5.57
N VAL A 163 -1.29 -11.43 6.62
CA VAL A 163 -1.91 -10.10 6.63
C VAL A 163 -0.87 -9.04 6.32
N HIS A 164 -1.10 -8.25 5.27
CA HIS A 164 -0.20 -7.20 4.82
C HIS A 164 -0.92 -5.86 4.76
N ILE A 165 -0.30 -4.79 5.23
CA ILE A 165 -0.84 -3.43 5.13
C ILE A 165 0.08 -2.52 4.31
N VAL A 166 -0.57 -1.62 3.55
CA VAL A 166 0.07 -0.49 2.89
C VAL A 166 -0.61 0.77 3.42
N ALA A 167 0.13 1.58 4.18
CA ALA A 167 -0.43 2.74 4.84
C ALA A 167 0.18 4.03 4.26
N ALA A 168 -0.68 4.89 3.70
CA ALA A 168 -0.28 6.15 3.07
C ALA A 168 -0.61 7.35 3.97
N SER A 169 0.32 8.29 4.07
CA SER A 169 0.15 9.53 4.83
C SER A 169 0.67 10.74 4.05
N ARG A 170 -0.03 11.85 4.20
CA ARG A 170 0.41 13.18 3.75
C ARG A 170 1.06 14.00 4.86
N HIS A 171 0.74 13.71 6.13
CA HIS A 171 1.31 14.40 7.29
C HIS A 171 2.57 13.68 7.77
N LEU A 172 3.72 14.13 7.27
CA LEU A 172 5.04 13.56 7.57
C LEU A 172 5.59 14.15 8.88
N VAL A 173 5.00 13.70 9.98
CA VAL A 173 5.39 14.11 11.32
C VAL A 173 5.74 12.89 12.18
N TRP A 174 6.63 13.09 13.18
CA TRP A 174 7.10 12.03 14.06
C TRP A 174 5.98 11.24 14.76
N LYS A 175 4.89 11.91 15.11
CA LYS A 175 3.74 11.26 15.76
C LYS A 175 3.10 10.18 14.87
N VAL A 176 3.11 10.38 13.56
CA VAL A 176 2.56 9.47 12.56
C VAL A 176 3.60 8.41 12.15
N PHE A 177 4.81 8.85 11.83
CA PHE A 177 5.94 7.98 11.46
C PHE A 177 6.79 7.61 12.68
N SER A 178 6.15 7.07 13.73
CA SER A 178 6.84 6.70 14.97
C SER A 178 7.93 5.66 14.71
N SER A 179 9.00 5.67 15.52
CA SER A 179 10.09 4.68 15.41
C SER A 179 9.59 3.26 15.59
N ARG A 180 8.57 3.04 16.44
CA ARG A 180 7.97 1.71 16.63
C ARG A 180 7.27 1.21 15.37
N LEU A 181 6.50 2.07 14.69
CA LEU A 181 5.86 1.72 13.42
C LEU A 181 6.91 1.46 12.34
N LYS A 182 7.90 2.36 12.20
CA LYS A 182 8.97 2.26 11.22
C LYS A 182 9.83 1.01 11.39
N ALA A 183 10.09 0.57 12.62
CA ALA A 183 10.86 -0.64 12.90
C ALA A 183 10.17 -1.91 12.39
N ASN A 184 8.84 -1.93 12.37
CA ASN A 184 8.04 -3.08 11.93
C ASN A 184 7.62 -3.00 10.45
N ILE A 185 7.83 -1.85 9.81
CA ILE A 185 7.57 -1.66 8.37
C ILE A 185 8.85 -1.15 7.70
N PRO A 186 9.79 -2.05 7.34
CA PRO A 186 11.07 -1.65 6.76
C PRO A 186 10.95 -1.22 5.30
N THR A 187 9.89 -1.61 4.60
CA THR A 187 9.66 -1.24 3.21
C THR A 187 8.91 0.09 3.13
N ARG A 188 9.41 1.01 2.33
CA ARG A 188 8.90 2.37 2.27
C ARG A 188 8.85 2.90 0.84
N ILE A 189 7.83 3.71 0.59
CA ILE A 189 7.68 4.50 -0.63
C ILE A 189 7.61 5.97 -0.22
N CYS A 190 8.39 6.81 -0.87
CA CYS A 190 8.33 8.25 -0.67
C CYS A 190 8.22 8.96 -2.01
N PHE A 191 7.10 9.64 -2.20
CA PHE A 191 6.91 10.62 -3.26
C PHE A 191 7.61 11.93 -2.89
N ARG A 192 7.54 12.94 -3.78
CA ARG A 192 8.12 14.25 -3.52
C ARG A 192 7.65 14.83 -2.19
N VAL A 193 8.55 15.45 -1.47
CA VAL A 193 8.35 16.12 -0.17
C VAL A 193 8.87 17.55 -0.19
N CYS A 194 8.49 18.36 0.80
CA CYS A 194 8.91 19.77 0.90
C CYS A 194 10.39 19.92 1.23
N ASP A 195 10.87 19.13 2.15
CA ASP A 195 12.18 19.32 2.73
C ASP A 195 12.89 18.00 3.10
N LYS A 196 14.15 18.14 3.51
CA LYS A 196 15.00 17.01 3.89
C LYS A 196 14.55 16.33 5.18
N TYR A 197 13.85 17.02 6.06
CA TYR A 197 13.34 16.44 7.30
C TYR A 197 12.22 15.43 6.97
N GLU A 198 11.24 15.84 6.15
CA GLU A 198 10.17 14.96 5.70
C GLU A 198 10.72 13.72 4.96
N SER A 199 11.72 13.93 4.08
CA SER A 199 12.36 12.82 3.38
C SER A 199 13.02 11.83 4.35
N ARG A 200 13.82 12.33 5.32
CA ARG A 200 14.45 11.47 6.32
C ARG A 200 13.45 10.79 7.25
N LEU A 201 12.32 11.40 7.50
CA LEU A 201 11.28 10.79 8.32
C LEU A 201 10.73 9.50 7.68
N VAL A 202 10.58 9.49 6.35
CA VAL A 202 10.07 8.33 5.60
C VAL A 202 11.21 7.39 5.21
N LEU A 203 12.27 7.89 4.55
CA LEU A 203 13.31 7.09 3.89
C LEU A 203 14.59 6.93 4.70
N ASP A 204 14.77 7.67 5.80
CA ASP A 204 16.00 7.84 6.55
C ASP A 204 17.11 8.58 5.73
N THR A 205 16.82 9.02 4.50
CA THR A 205 17.70 9.77 3.59
C THR A 205 17.02 11.04 3.06
N PRO A 206 17.74 12.04 2.53
CA PRO A 206 17.14 13.28 2.02
C PRO A 206 16.65 13.19 0.57
N ASP A 207 16.72 12.03 -0.07
CA ASP A 207 16.65 11.86 -1.53
C ASP A 207 15.31 12.26 -2.14
N ALA A 208 14.18 12.11 -1.41
CA ALA A 208 12.86 12.43 -1.94
C ALA A 208 12.66 13.93 -2.26
N THR A 209 13.54 14.81 -1.77
CA THR A 209 13.55 16.22 -2.17
C THR A 209 14.01 16.46 -3.61
N SER A 210 14.69 15.50 -4.22
CA SER A 210 15.16 15.57 -5.61
C SER A 210 14.09 15.20 -6.63
N LEU A 211 12.98 14.63 -6.19
CA LEU A 211 11.87 14.26 -7.07
C LEU A 211 11.17 15.52 -7.59
N SER A 212 10.90 15.56 -8.89
CA SER A 212 10.39 16.76 -9.56
C SER A 212 9.05 16.56 -10.26
N ARG A 213 8.73 15.32 -10.65
CA ARG A 213 7.52 15.00 -11.40
C ARG A 213 6.47 14.35 -10.50
N GLN A 214 5.22 14.57 -10.81
CA GLN A 214 4.13 13.82 -10.20
C GLN A 214 4.25 12.33 -10.52
N GLY A 215 4.08 11.48 -9.52
CA GLY A 215 4.24 10.03 -9.65
C GLY A 215 5.69 9.53 -9.59
N GLU A 216 6.70 10.42 -9.56
CA GLU A 216 8.06 10.00 -9.20
C GLU A 216 8.12 9.65 -7.71
N MET A 217 8.79 8.55 -7.40
CA MET A 217 8.95 8.10 -6.03
C MET A 217 10.26 7.33 -5.83
N PHE A 218 10.69 7.26 -4.59
CA PHE A 218 11.69 6.30 -4.15
C PHE A 218 11.01 5.12 -3.46
N PHE A 219 11.39 3.93 -3.88
CA PHE A 219 11.10 2.67 -3.20
C PHE A 219 12.32 2.21 -2.43
N SER A 220 12.18 2.04 -1.12
CA SER A 220 13.23 1.59 -0.21
C SER A 220 12.87 0.23 0.35
N HIS A 221 13.71 -0.76 0.10
CA HIS A 221 13.59 -2.12 0.65
C HIS A 221 14.97 -2.72 0.86
N ASN A 222 15.23 -3.32 2.04
CA ASN A 222 16.52 -3.89 2.41
C ASN A 222 17.70 -2.92 2.18
N LEU A 223 17.55 -1.68 2.62
CA LEU A 223 18.54 -0.58 2.46
C LEU A 223 18.86 -0.20 1.01
N LYS A 224 18.17 -0.80 0.04
CA LYS A 224 18.29 -0.42 -1.37
C LYS A 224 17.22 0.61 -1.70
N LEU A 225 17.69 1.75 -2.23
CA LEU A 225 16.82 2.82 -2.72
C LEU A 225 16.73 2.74 -4.24
N THR A 226 15.50 2.66 -4.78
CA THR A 226 15.25 2.58 -6.21
C THR A 226 14.31 3.71 -6.61
N LYS A 227 14.71 4.53 -7.58
CA LYS A 227 13.85 5.58 -8.15
C LYS A 227 12.90 4.96 -9.16
N LEU A 228 11.63 5.31 -9.07
CA LEU A 228 10.57 4.78 -9.92
C LEU A 228 9.62 5.89 -10.37
N GLN A 229 8.95 5.66 -11.50
CA GLN A 229 7.83 6.44 -11.99
C GLN A 229 6.59 5.56 -12.03
N THR A 230 5.59 5.85 -11.18
CA THR A 230 4.30 5.14 -11.26
C THR A 230 3.44 5.64 -12.41
N ILE A 231 2.51 4.81 -12.88
CA ILE A 231 1.50 5.19 -13.87
C ILE A 231 0.25 5.74 -13.16
N ASN A 232 -0.54 6.54 -13.87
CA ASN A 232 -1.85 6.96 -13.36
C ASN A 232 -2.90 5.88 -13.68
N VAL A 233 -3.54 5.34 -12.64
CA VAL A 233 -4.57 4.30 -12.73
C VAL A 233 -5.96 4.79 -12.32
N ILE A 234 -6.06 5.99 -11.73
CA ILE A 234 -7.32 6.63 -11.33
C ILE A 234 -7.74 7.59 -12.43
N ASP A 235 -8.93 7.40 -12.99
CA ASP A 235 -9.53 8.37 -13.89
C ASP A 235 -10.20 9.50 -13.10
N ASN A 236 -9.87 10.75 -13.42
CA ASN A 236 -10.48 11.92 -12.80
C ASN A 236 -11.97 12.12 -13.16
N ASN A 237 -12.52 11.31 -14.04
CA ASN A 237 -13.88 11.48 -14.55
C ASN A 237 -14.93 10.54 -13.96
N GLY A 238 -14.61 9.71 -12.97
CA GLY A 238 -15.61 8.89 -12.26
C GLY A 238 -16.44 7.92 -13.12
N GLU A 239 -16.21 7.86 -14.44
CA GLU A 239 -16.95 7.00 -15.35
C GLU A 239 -16.15 5.72 -15.64
N GLU A 240 -16.54 4.65 -14.95
CA GLU A 240 -16.22 3.29 -15.36
C GLU A 240 -17.14 2.92 -16.53
N ASN A 241 -16.57 2.79 -17.70
CA ASN A 241 -17.20 1.95 -18.73
C ASN A 241 -16.84 0.49 -18.41
N LEU A 242 -17.79 -0.22 -17.87
CA LEU A 242 -17.85 -1.68 -17.74
C LEU A 242 -17.64 -2.40 -19.08
#